data_8f94a381ca5ad2feaf210291ab46b1ce
#
_entry.id   8f94a381ca5ad2feaf210291ab46b1ce
#
_cell.length_a   1.000
_cell.length_b   1.000
_cell.length_c   1.000
_cell.angle_alpha   90.00
_cell.angle_beta   90.00
_cell.angle_gamma   90.00
#
_symmetry.space_group_name_H-M   'P 1'
#
loop_
_entity.id
_entity.type
_entity.pdbx_description
1 polymer ?
#
loop_
_entity_poly.entity_id
_entity_poly.type
_entity_poly.pdbx_seq_one_letter_code
_entity_poly.pdbx_strand_id
1 'polypeptide(L)'
;MVVIREVSAKSIFDSRKEKTILVSIKTNSGKTFKASSPSGKSTGKYEVHCYKKSLEDDIKTIKQFKEYFSEEILDEYEDLKRVEDILDGHIGGNTLFAFESAVLKAIADEKKKQIWEIVNPTLREEKEKKFPRLVGNCIGGGAHSEVKGKKPDFQEFLLIPEGNSPEKSFKINKEAKEKAGFVLKKKDKSFKSQKNDEDAWITSLNEKEVLDILKELDVPIGLDIASSGFYHRGKYHYENPMLKREIDEQLTYVGNLIKNYNILYVEDPIQEEDFESFSKLLKKCPNSLIVGDDLTVTNSKRLKKAIEMKSINAI
;
A
#
# COMPACT_ATOMS: atom_id res chain seq x y z
N MET A 1 11.97 12.92 26.84
CA MET A 1 11.06 11.87 27.40
C MET A 1 9.63 12.33 27.27
N VAL A 2 8.80 11.56 26.63
CA VAL A 2 7.39 11.86 26.39
C VAL A 2 6.53 11.10 27.40
N VAL A 3 5.63 11.84 28.07
CA VAL A 3 4.55 11.28 28.91
C VAL A 3 3.25 11.85 28.41
N ILE A 4 2.25 11.00 28.13
CA ILE A 4 0.96 11.43 27.60
C ILE A 4 0.09 11.90 28.77
N ARG A 5 -0.42 13.12 28.69
CA ARG A 5 -1.29 13.73 29.72
C ARG A 5 -2.76 13.77 29.30
N GLU A 6 -3.04 13.86 28.02
CA GLU A 6 -4.40 13.86 27.49
C GLU A 6 -4.45 13.09 26.19
N VAL A 7 -5.53 12.33 25.99
CA VAL A 7 -5.86 11.62 24.75
C VAL A 7 -7.22 12.07 24.28
N SER A 8 -7.34 12.40 23.00
CA SER A 8 -8.62 12.70 22.38
C SER A 8 -8.64 12.20 20.94
N ALA A 9 -9.83 11.89 20.47
CA ALA A 9 -10.03 11.51 19.08
C ALA A 9 -11.33 12.11 18.53
N LYS A 10 -11.36 12.29 17.22
CA LYS A 10 -12.56 12.73 16.50
C LYS A 10 -12.59 12.14 15.09
N SER A 11 -13.79 12.07 14.52
CA SER A 11 -13.98 11.76 13.11
C SER A 11 -13.55 12.95 12.24
N ILE A 12 -12.87 12.63 11.14
CA ILE A 12 -12.56 13.55 10.03
C ILE A 12 -12.90 12.87 8.70
N PHE A 13 -12.83 13.61 7.60
CA PHE A 13 -12.93 13.03 6.26
C PHE A 13 -11.52 12.87 5.66
N ASP A 14 -11.31 11.75 4.97
CA ASP A 14 -10.11 11.50 4.16
C ASP A 14 -10.25 12.11 2.75
N SER A 15 -9.29 11.82 1.85
CA SER A 15 -9.29 12.31 0.47
C SER A 15 -10.42 11.72 -0.40
N ARG A 16 -10.98 10.57 -0.01
CA ARG A 16 -12.15 9.95 -0.66
C ARG A 16 -13.49 10.43 -0.09
N LYS A 17 -13.45 11.36 0.86
CA LYS A 17 -14.63 11.83 1.60
C LYS A 17 -15.28 10.75 2.48
N GLU A 18 -14.52 9.74 2.86
CA GLU A 18 -14.91 8.72 3.83
C GLU A 18 -14.53 9.16 5.24
N LYS A 19 -15.33 8.74 6.23
CA LYS A 19 -15.03 9.05 7.63
C LYS A 19 -13.86 8.22 8.11
N THR A 20 -12.89 8.89 8.72
CA THR A 20 -11.77 8.26 9.41
C THR A 20 -11.46 8.93 10.73
N ILE A 21 -10.45 8.42 11.46
CA ILE A 21 -10.09 8.88 12.79
C ILE A 21 -8.90 9.86 12.74
N LEU A 22 -9.00 10.92 13.53
CA LEU A 22 -7.89 11.77 13.95
C LEU A 22 -7.67 11.59 15.45
N VAL A 23 -6.51 11.09 15.84
CA VAL A 23 -6.07 11.00 17.24
C VAL A 23 -5.22 12.21 17.58
N SER A 24 -5.37 12.73 18.80
CA SER A 24 -4.57 13.82 19.35
C SER A 24 -4.11 13.45 20.74
N ILE A 25 -2.82 13.57 21.00
CA ILE A 25 -2.22 13.39 22.33
C ILE A 25 -1.62 14.70 22.78
N LYS A 26 -1.74 15.04 24.08
CA LYS A 26 -1.03 16.14 24.70
C LYS A 26 0.01 15.59 25.66
N THR A 27 1.22 16.05 25.56
CA THR A 27 2.34 15.53 26.34
C THR A 27 2.62 16.38 27.59
N ASN A 28 3.53 15.87 28.43
CA ASN A 28 4.05 16.59 29.60
C ASN A 28 4.69 17.95 29.25
N SER A 29 5.16 18.15 28.02
CA SER A 29 5.65 19.45 27.54
C SER A 29 4.55 20.48 27.26
N GLY A 30 3.27 20.09 27.37
CA GLY A 30 2.11 20.91 27.03
C GLY A 30 1.79 20.96 25.53
N LYS A 31 2.63 20.40 24.67
CA LYS A 31 2.41 20.34 23.22
C LYS A 31 1.37 19.26 22.84
N THR A 32 0.67 19.49 21.74
CA THR A 32 -0.31 18.54 21.19
C THR A 32 0.15 18.00 19.84
N PHE A 33 0.17 16.67 19.71
CA PHE A 33 0.54 15.97 18.48
C PHE A 33 -0.69 15.24 17.91
N LYS A 34 -0.83 15.23 16.60
CA LYS A 34 -2.00 14.70 15.92
C LYS A 34 -1.58 13.82 14.74
N ALA A 35 -2.30 12.72 14.58
CA ALA A 35 -2.21 11.90 13.38
C ALA A 35 -3.57 11.29 13.03
N SER A 36 -3.74 10.95 11.79
CA SER A 36 -4.92 10.27 11.25
C SER A 36 -4.51 9.04 10.45
N SER A 37 -5.43 8.13 10.27
CA SER A 37 -5.25 6.93 9.47
C SER A 37 -6.43 6.82 8.50
N PRO A 38 -6.25 7.08 7.19
CA PRO A 38 -7.30 6.85 6.20
C PRO A 38 -7.55 5.36 6.02
N SER A 39 -8.76 5.00 5.59
CA SER A 39 -9.10 3.63 5.23
C SER A 39 -8.49 3.25 3.87
N GLY A 40 -8.07 1.99 3.70
CA GLY A 40 -7.64 1.45 2.43
C GLY A 40 -8.80 1.31 1.43
N LYS A 41 -8.48 1.13 0.14
CA LYS A 41 -9.47 0.87 -0.92
C LYS A 41 -9.92 -0.58 -0.91
N SER A 42 -8.99 -1.49 -0.84
CA SER A 42 -9.16 -2.93 -0.71
C SER A 42 -8.47 -3.42 0.57
N THR A 43 -8.82 -4.59 1.04
CA THR A 43 -8.24 -5.18 2.25
C THR A 43 -7.90 -6.65 2.00
N GLY A 44 -6.70 -7.07 2.40
CA GLY A 44 -6.27 -8.45 2.39
C GLY A 44 -7.05 -9.28 3.45
N LYS A 45 -7.17 -10.57 3.21
CA LYS A 45 -7.93 -11.49 4.08
C LYS A 45 -7.47 -11.48 5.55
N TYR A 46 -6.19 -11.25 5.77
CA TYR A 46 -5.56 -11.30 7.10
C TYR A 46 -5.30 -9.92 7.70
N GLU A 47 -5.78 -8.88 7.05
CA GLU A 47 -5.68 -7.52 7.54
C GLU A 47 -6.53 -7.33 8.80
N VAL A 48 -6.01 -6.55 9.76
CA VAL A 48 -6.75 -6.23 10.98
C VAL A 48 -7.91 -5.30 10.67
N HIS A 49 -9.00 -5.42 11.41
CA HIS A 49 -10.14 -4.52 11.25
C HIS A 49 -9.75 -3.06 11.53
N CYS A 50 -10.19 -2.15 10.66
CA CYS A 50 -9.92 -0.71 10.80
C CYS A 50 -10.34 -0.17 12.17
N TYR A 51 -11.50 -0.61 12.67
CA TYR A 51 -12.04 -0.27 13.98
C TYR A 51 -12.50 -1.53 14.70
N LYS A 52 -12.45 -1.54 16.03
CA LYS A 52 -12.84 -2.73 16.82
C LYS A 52 -14.30 -3.12 16.61
N LYS A 53 -15.21 -2.17 16.70
CA LYS A 53 -16.64 -2.30 16.42
C LYS A 53 -17.09 -1.25 15.41
N SER A 54 -16.80 0.01 15.69
CA SER A 54 -17.11 1.16 14.86
C SER A 54 -16.12 2.29 15.13
N LEU A 55 -16.05 3.27 14.23
CA LEU A 55 -15.26 4.49 14.41
C LEU A 55 -15.67 5.24 15.69
N GLU A 56 -16.97 5.33 15.94
CA GLU A 56 -17.53 6.02 17.10
C GLU A 56 -17.15 5.32 18.40
N ASP A 57 -17.13 3.98 18.43
CA ASP A 57 -16.71 3.20 19.60
C ASP A 57 -15.22 3.38 19.87
N ASP A 58 -14.39 3.31 18.87
CA ASP A 58 -12.95 3.53 19.01
C ASP A 58 -12.64 4.94 19.51
N ILE A 59 -13.35 5.98 18.99
CA ILE A 59 -13.23 7.37 19.48
C ILE A 59 -13.59 7.49 20.97
N LYS A 60 -14.59 6.75 21.44
CA LYS A 60 -14.96 6.74 22.87
C LYS A 60 -13.94 5.99 23.70
N THR A 61 -13.54 4.82 23.23
CA THR A 61 -12.62 3.92 23.91
C THR A 61 -11.27 4.56 24.14
N ILE A 62 -10.64 5.12 23.09
CA ILE A 62 -9.28 5.67 23.19
C ILE A 62 -9.15 6.80 24.24
N LYS A 63 -10.22 7.55 24.49
CA LYS A 63 -10.23 8.62 25.50
C LYS A 63 -10.10 8.09 26.94
N GLN A 64 -10.52 6.84 27.19
CA GLN A 64 -10.46 6.21 28.50
C GLN A 64 -9.04 5.76 28.87
N PHE A 65 -8.17 5.63 27.89
CA PHE A 65 -6.79 5.17 28.10
C PHE A 65 -5.81 6.25 28.61
N LYS A 66 -6.27 7.49 28.80
CA LYS A 66 -5.45 8.57 29.35
C LYS A 66 -4.68 8.16 30.62
N GLU A 67 -5.35 7.49 31.55
CA GLU A 67 -4.77 7.12 32.85
C GLU A 67 -3.67 6.09 32.71
N TYR A 68 -3.81 5.14 31.80
CA TYR A 68 -2.82 4.09 31.54
C TYR A 68 -1.50 4.65 30.98
N PHE A 69 -1.55 5.74 30.23
CA PHE A 69 -0.37 6.37 29.67
C PHE A 69 0.23 7.46 30.55
N SER A 70 -0.41 7.83 31.65
CA SER A 70 0.05 8.93 32.51
C SER A 70 1.34 8.63 33.27
N GLU A 71 1.66 7.35 33.44
CA GLU A 71 2.87 6.86 34.11
C GLU A 71 3.90 6.28 33.13
N GLU A 72 3.51 6.12 31.84
CA GLU A 72 4.39 5.57 30.81
C GLU A 72 5.35 6.63 30.28
N ILE A 73 6.63 6.26 30.23
CA ILE A 73 7.67 7.07 29.58
C ILE A 73 7.96 6.47 28.20
N LEU A 74 7.68 7.26 27.17
CA LEU A 74 7.88 6.88 25.77
C LEU A 74 9.05 7.72 25.22
N ASP A 75 10.14 7.08 24.83
CA ASP A 75 11.35 7.78 24.43
C ASP A 75 11.95 7.24 23.11
N GLU A 76 11.80 5.96 22.84
CA GLU A 76 12.36 5.29 21.66
C GLU A 76 11.26 4.66 20.81
N TYR A 77 11.62 4.21 19.59
CA TYR A 77 10.71 3.53 18.70
C TYR A 77 10.13 2.25 19.31
N GLU A 78 10.97 1.51 19.99
CA GLU A 78 10.65 0.24 20.65
C GLU A 78 9.59 0.39 21.74
N ASP A 79 9.43 1.59 22.32
CA ASP A 79 8.41 1.88 23.32
C ASP A 79 6.98 1.83 22.75
N LEU A 80 6.83 1.88 21.42
CA LEU A 80 5.54 1.65 20.78
C LEU A 80 4.98 0.26 21.07
N LYS A 81 5.85 -0.72 21.38
CA LYS A 81 5.39 -2.05 21.79
C LYS A 81 4.54 -1.98 23.06
N ARG A 82 4.88 -1.12 24.00
CA ARG A 82 4.05 -0.89 25.21
C ARG A 82 2.73 -0.22 24.87
N VAL A 83 2.72 0.66 23.86
CA VAL A 83 1.47 1.25 23.37
C VAL A 83 0.56 0.18 22.79
N GLU A 84 1.11 -0.71 21.94
CA GLU A 84 0.38 -1.87 21.42
C GLU A 84 -0.18 -2.72 22.55
N ASP A 85 0.66 -3.14 23.53
CA ASP A 85 0.26 -4.04 24.61
C ASP A 85 -0.87 -3.44 25.48
N ILE A 86 -0.89 -2.11 25.68
CA ILE A 86 -1.95 -1.40 26.41
C ILE A 86 -3.25 -1.35 25.62
N LEU A 87 -3.16 -1.16 24.30
CA LEU A 87 -4.34 -0.91 23.43
C LEU A 87 -4.85 -2.18 22.75
N ASP A 88 -4.11 -3.29 22.82
CA ASP A 88 -4.45 -4.55 22.14
C ASP A 88 -5.87 -5.03 22.53
N GLY A 89 -6.62 -5.43 21.52
CA GLY A 89 -7.99 -5.92 21.72
C GLY A 89 -9.03 -4.85 22.08
N HIS A 90 -8.65 -3.59 22.31
CA HIS A 90 -9.56 -2.51 22.70
C HIS A 90 -9.98 -1.62 21.53
N ILE A 91 -9.11 -1.41 20.56
CA ILE A 91 -9.32 -0.56 19.38
C ILE A 91 -8.92 -1.30 18.10
N GLY A 92 -9.28 -0.75 16.94
CA GLY A 92 -8.90 -1.29 15.65
C GLY A 92 -7.59 -0.71 15.11
N GLY A 93 -7.12 -1.28 13.98
CA GLY A 93 -5.82 -0.96 13.39
C GLY A 93 -5.65 0.51 13.01
N ASN A 94 -6.67 1.14 12.44
CA ASN A 94 -6.60 2.55 12.07
C ASN A 94 -6.43 3.47 13.29
N THR A 95 -7.11 3.14 14.39
CA THR A 95 -7.00 3.90 15.63
C THR A 95 -5.63 3.73 16.27
N LEU A 96 -5.11 2.50 16.30
CA LEU A 96 -3.77 2.18 16.79
C LEU A 96 -2.70 2.90 15.98
N PHE A 97 -2.71 2.78 14.65
CA PHE A 97 -1.77 3.47 13.77
C PHE A 97 -1.78 4.99 13.97
N ALA A 98 -2.97 5.60 14.07
CA ALA A 98 -3.07 7.04 14.32
C ALA A 98 -2.52 7.43 15.70
N PHE A 99 -2.73 6.60 16.72
CA PHE A 99 -2.18 6.84 18.06
C PHE A 99 -0.65 6.76 18.07
N GLU A 100 -0.08 5.66 17.56
CA GLU A 100 1.36 5.45 17.47
C GLU A 100 2.06 6.52 16.62
N SER A 101 1.45 6.91 15.51
CA SER A 101 1.95 8.00 14.68
C SER A 101 1.98 9.34 15.43
N ALA A 102 1.01 9.60 16.30
CA ALA A 102 1.02 10.80 17.15
C ALA A 102 2.11 10.72 18.23
N VAL A 103 2.34 9.53 18.79
CA VAL A 103 3.44 9.27 19.75
C VAL A 103 4.80 9.47 19.07
N LEU A 104 5.02 8.89 17.89
CA LEU A 104 6.26 9.07 17.12
C LEU A 104 6.55 10.55 16.82
N LYS A 105 5.52 11.32 16.47
CA LYS A 105 5.68 12.78 16.30
C LYS A 105 6.11 13.47 17.58
N ALA A 106 5.59 13.03 18.72
CA ALA A 106 5.97 13.59 20.02
C ALA A 106 7.43 13.25 20.39
N ILE A 107 7.84 11.99 20.19
CA ILE A 107 9.22 11.54 20.42
C ILE A 107 10.19 12.30 19.50
N ALA A 108 9.84 12.45 18.22
CA ALA A 108 10.66 13.15 17.24
C ALA A 108 10.84 14.64 17.61
N ASP A 109 9.79 15.32 18.04
CA ASP A 109 9.83 16.72 18.49
C ASP A 109 10.68 16.87 19.76
N GLU A 110 10.51 15.99 20.74
CA GLU A 110 11.30 16.00 21.99
C GLU A 110 12.79 15.79 21.71
N LYS A 111 13.13 14.87 20.81
CA LYS A 111 14.51 14.57 20.42
C LYS A 111 15.06 15.51 19.36
N LYS A 112 14.23 16.42 18.82
CA LYS A 112 14.57 17.31 17.69
C LYS A 112 15.14 16.55 16.49
N LYS A 113 14.50 15.42 16.17
CA LYS A 113 14.83 14.51 15.07
C LYS A 113 13.65 14.40 14.11
N GLN A 114 13.93 13.94 12.90
CA GLN A 114 12.90 13.53 11.96
C GLN A 114 12.35 12.16 12.37
N ILE A 115 11.08 11.86 12.04
CA ILE A 115 10.46 10.57 12.39
C ILE A 115 11.26 9.38 11.85
N TRP A 116 11.75 9.46 10.62
CA TRP A 116 12.57 8.41 10.02
C TRP A 116 13.88 8.15 10.78
N GLU A 117 14.44 9.15 11.46
CA GLU A 117 15.62 9.00 12.31
C GLU A 117 15.32 8.32 13.66
N ILE A 118 14.05 8.35 14.09
CA ILE A 118 13.58 7.61 15.26
C ILE A 118 13.33 6.15 14.88
N VAL A 119 12.65 5.91 13.74
CA VAL A 119 12.29 4.56 13.27
C VAL A 119 13.51 3.76 12.82
N ASN A 120 14.47 4.41 12.19
CA ASN A 120 15.71 3.76 11.74
C ASN A 120 16.94 4.63 12.00
N PRO A 121 17.51 4.56 13.20
CA PRO A 121 18.68 5.36 13.56
C PRO A 121 19.92 5.05 12.72
N THR A 122 20.03 3.85 12.14
CA THR A 122 21.19 3.46 11.32
C THR A 122 21.26 4.18 9.98
N LEU A 123 20.13 4.65 9.44
CA LEU A 123 20.10 5.47 8.21
C LEU A 123 20.85 6.80 8.36
N ARG A 124 21.14 7.24 9.57
CA ARG A 124 21.93 8.44 9.84
C ARG A 124 23.39 8.30 9.41
N GLU A 125 23.91 7.08 9.47
CA GLU A 125 25.32 6.76 9.22
C GLU A 125 25.61 6.55 7.72
N GLU A 126 24.57 6.39 6.90
CA GLU A 126 24.75 6.26 5.46
C GLU A 126 25.20 7.57 4.83
N LYS A 127 26.35 7.52 4.12
CA LYS A 127 26.96 8.67 3.43
C LYS A 127 26.10 9.21 2.29
N GLU A 128 25.29 8.35 1.66
CA GLU A 128 24.39 8.73 0.57
C GLU A 128 22.94 8.37 0.91
N LYS A 129 22.14 9.38 1.21
CA LYS A 129 20.69 9.20 1.36
C LYS A 129 20.04 9.19 0.00
N LYS A 130 19.49 8.05 -0.38
CA LYS A 130 18.74 7.92 -1.64
C LYS A 130 17.25 8.20 -1.38
N PHE A 131 16.67 9.04 -2.20
CA PHE A 131 15.22 9.20 -2.22
C PHE A 131 14.59 7.96 -2.86
N PRO A 132 13.47 7.44 -2.31
CA PRO A 132 12.74 6.36 -2.95
C PRO A 132 12.21 6.80 -4.32
N ARG A 133 12.12 5.87 -5.26
CA ARG A 133 11.48 6.14 -6.55
C ARG A 133 9.99 6.40 -6.35
N LEU A 134 9.43 7.31 -7.10
CA LEU A 134 7.99 7.52 -7.13
C LEU A 134 7.33 6.41 -7.97
N VAL A 135 6.21 5.90 -7.47
CA VAL A 135 5.33 4.98 -8.18
C VAL A 135 4.03 5.71 -8.47
N GLY A 136 3.61 5.74 -9.73
CA GLY A 136 2.38 6.44 -10.15
C GLY A 136 1.39 5.50 -10.80
N ASN A 137 0.15 5.47 -10.32
CA ASN A 137 -0.93 4.72 -10.95
C ASN A 137 -1.34 5.40 -12.27
N CYS A 138 -1.15 4.69 -13.39
CA CYS A 138 -1.40 5.20 -14.74
C CYS A 138 -2.75 4.74 -15.29
N ILE A 139 -3.02 3.43 -15.22
CA ILE A 139 -4.25 2.80 -15.70
C ILE A 139 -4.76 1.86 -14.62
N GLY A 140 -6.04 1.95 -14.27
CA GLY A 140 -6.70 1.14 -13.26
C GLY A 140 -7.61 0.08 -13.87
N GLY A 141 -7.71 -1.06 -13.18
CA GLY A 141 -8.59 -2.17 -13.50
C GLY A 141 -9.12 -2.87 -12.25
N GLY A 142 -9.41 -4.15 -12.32
CA GLY A 142 -9.82 -4.97 -11.20
C GLY A 142 -10.85 -4.30 -10.28
N ALA A 143 -10.62 -4.39 -8.97
CA ALA A 143 -11.46 -3.75 -7.95
C ALA A 143 -11.35 -2.22 -7.93
N HIS A 144 -10.26 -1.64 -8.46
CA HIS A 144 -10.05 -0.18 -8.53
C HIS A 144 -10.74 0.49 -9.73
N SER A 145 -11.46 -0.27 -10.56
CA SER A 145 -12.29 0.25 -11.64
C SER A 145 -13.76 -0.07 -11.38
N GLU A 146 -14.56 0.94 -11.07
CA GLU A 146 -15.99 0.80 -10.78
C GLU A 146 -16.86 0.65 -12.03
N VAL A 147 -16.26 0.56 -13.24
CA VAL A 147 -16.99 0.44 -14.49
C VAL A 147 -17.59 -0.95 -14.64
N LYS A 148 -18.89 -0.97 -14.96
CA LYS A 148 -19.57 -2.20 -15.39
C LYS A 148 -19.19 -2.49 -16.84
N GLY A 149 -18.57 -3.66 -17.08
CA GLY A 149 -18.19 -4.08 -18.42
C GLY A 149 -16.74 -4.52 -18.50
N LYS A 150 -16.19 -4.56 -19.71
CA LYS A 150 -14.80 -4.97 -19.93
C LYS A 150 -13.83 -3.98 -19.30
N LYS A 151 -12.83 -4.51 -18.62
CA LYS A 151 -11.72 -3.79 -17.99
C LYS A 151 -10.55 -4.75 -17.84
N PRO A 152 -9.32 -4.28 -17.58
CA PRO A 152 -8.24 -5.18 -17.18
C PRO A 152 -8.61 -5.91 -15.87
N ASP A 153 -8.23 -7.17 -15.75
CA ASP A 153 -8.42 -7.92 -14.50
C ASP A 153 -7.42 -7.50 -13.41
N PHE A 154 -6.23 -7.04 -13.80
CA PHE A 154 -5.24 -6.49 -12.89
C PHE A 154 -5.67 -5.15 -12.31
N GLN A 155 -5.34 -4.93 -11.05
CA GLN A 155 -5.83 -3.78 -10.28
C GLN A 155 -5.18 -2.46 -10.69
N GLU A 156 -3.84 -2.47 -10.89
CA GLU A 156 -3.09 -1.25 -11.24
C GLU A 156 -1.95 -1.52 -12.22
N PHE A 157 -1.80 -0.59 -13.14
CA PHE A 157 -0.68 -0.51 -14.06
C PHE A 157 0.11 0.76 -13.76
N LEU A 158 1.31 0.55 -13.22
CA LEU A 158 2.13 1.54 -12.56
C LEU A 158 3.27 2.03 -13.45
N LEU A 159 3.67 3.29 -13.29
CA LEU A 159 4.88 3.86 -13.87
C LEU A 159 5.89 4.20 -12.77
N ILE A 160 7.14 3.79 -12.95
CA ILE A 160 8.21 3.93 -11.97
C ILE A 160 9.39 4.69 -12.59
N PRO A 161 9.27 6.01 -12.76
CA PRO A 161 10.28 6.80 -13.46
C PRO A 161 11.63 6.85 -12.76
N GLU A 162 12.69 6.93 -13.52
CA GLU A 162 14.06 7.12 -13.06
C GLU A 162 14.44 8.60 -13.10
N GLY A 163 13.90 9.38 -12.17
CA GLY A 163 14.30 10.77 -11.95
C GLY A 163 15.36 10.90 -10.87
N ASN A 164 16.20 11.92 -10.98
CA ASN A 164 17.19 12.24 -9.96
C ASN A 164 16.64 13.16 -8.83
N SER A 165 15.36 13.48 -8.87
CA SER A 165 14.61 14.15 -7.80
C SER A 165 13.14 13.74 -7.83
N PRO A 166 12.40 13.87 -6.70
CA PRO A 166 10.97 13.63 -6.67
C PRO A 166 10.18 14.47 -7.68
N GLU A 167 10.51 15.74 -7.83
CA GLU A 167 9.83 16.66 -8.76
C GLU A 167 10.01 16.21 -10.20
N LYS A 168 11.23 15.78 -10.57
CA LYS A 168 11.50 15.28 -11.92
C LYS A 168 10.77 13.97 -12.18
N SER A 169 10.78 13.04 -11.21
CA SER A 169 10.04 11.78 -11.31
C SER A 169 8.53 12.03 -11.45
N PHE A 170 7.97 12.95 -10.66
CA PHE A 170 6.57 13.35 -10.75
C PHE A 170 6.22 13.91 -12.14
N LYS A 171 7.08 14.78 -12.68
CA LYS A 171 6.89 15.35 -14.01
C LYS A 171 6.88 14.28 -15.10
N ILE A 172 7.84 13.33 -15.06
CA ILE A 172 7.90 12.20 -16.01
C ILE A 172 6.62 11.35 -15.91
N ASN A 173 6.18 11.01 -14.68
CA ASN A 173 4.94 10.26 -14.47
C ASN A 173 3.73 10.96 -15.06
N LYS A 174 3.59 12.26 -14.81
CA LYS A 174 2.47 13.05 -15.33
C LYS A 174 2.46 13.08 -16.85
N GLU A 175 3.58 13.37 -17.48
CA GLU A 175 3.71 13.43 -18.95
C GLU A 175 3.44 12.06 -19.59
N ALA A 176 3.98 10.98 -19.03
CA ALA A 176 3.74 9.62 -19.50
C ALA A 176 2.28 9.21 -19.37
N LYS A 177 1.63 9.53 -18.24
CA LYS A 177 0.21 9.26 -18.03
C LYS A 177 -0.68 10.04 -19.00
N GLU A 178 -0.38 11.30 -19.28
CA GLU A 178 -1.09 12.09 -20.30
C GLU A 178 -0.93 11.45 -21.69
N LYS A 179 0.29 11.04 -22.05
CA LYS A 179 0.57 10.31 -23.30
C LYS A 179 -0.22 8.99 -23.38
N ALA A 180 -0.29 8.22 -22.29
CA ALA A 180 -1.13 7.01 -22.21
C ALA A 180 -2.59 7.33 -22.54
N GLY A 181 -3.17 8.40 -21.97
CA GLY A 181 -4.52 8.85 -22.25
C GLY A 181 -4.75 9.17 -23.73
N PHE A 182 -3.79 9.78 -24.42
CA PHE A 182 -3.88 10.02 -25.88
C PHE A 182 -3.84 8.72 -26.69
N VAL A 183 -3.04 7.74 -26.28
CA VAL A 183 -2.97 6.43 -26.95
C VAL A 183 -4.26 5.64 -26.70
N LEU A 184 -4.78 5.63 -25.47
CA LEU A 184 -6.05 5.02 -25.12
C LEU A 184 -7.19 5.56 -26.00
N LYS A 185 -7.24 6.88 -26.21
CA LYS A 185 -8.25 7.53 -27.06
C LYS A 185 -8.25 7.02 -28.50
N LYS A 186 -7.10 6.55 -28.98
CA LYS A 186 -6.94 5.99 -30.35
C LYS A 186 -7.23 4.49 -30.39
N LYS A 187 -6.81 3.72 -29.35
CA LYS A 187 -6.87 2.26 -29.35
C LYS A 187 -8.16 1.69 -28.75
N ASP A 188 -8.75 2.37 -27.77
CA ASP A 188 -10.00 1.94 -27.10
C ASP A 188 -11.18 2.80 -27.56
N LYS A 189 -12.03 2.24 -28.42
CA LYS A 189 -13.22 2.94 -28.94
C LYS A 189 -14.24 3.31 -27.86
N SER A 190 -14.19 2.66 -26.69
CA SER A 190 -15.09 2.93 -25.56
C SER A 190 -14.51 3.92 -24.55
N PHE A 191 -13.26 4.34 -24.73
CA PHE A 191 -12.56 5.23 -23.81
C PHE A 191 -13.21 6.60 -23.66
N LYS A 192 -13.63 6.94 -22.45
CA LYS A 192 -14.33 8.19 -22.13
C LYS A 192 -13.46 9.24 -21.44
N SER A 193 -12.16 9.03 -21.36
CA SER A 193 -11.22 9.88 -20.58
C SER A 193 -11.63 10.03 -19.11
N GLN A 194 -12.25 8.99 -18.56
CA GLN A 194 -12.60 8.91 -17.13
C GLN A 194 -11.42 8.34 -16.33
N LYS A 195 -11.37 8.73 -15.08
CA LYS A 195 -10.39 8.25 -14.11
C LYS A 195 -11.09 7.69 -12.90
N ASN A 196 -10.42 6.77 -12.21
CA ASN A 196 -10.87 6.25 -10.91
C ASN A 196 -10.53 7.25 -9.78
N ASP A 197 -10.83 6.90 -8.54
CA ASP A 197 -10.55 7.71 -7.35
C ASP A 197 -9.06 7.87 -7.02
N GLU A 198 -8.19 7.10 -7.66
CA GLU A 198 -6.72 7.19 -7.60
C GLU A 198 -6.12 7.94 -8.81
N ASP A 199 -6.98 8.64 -9.56
CA ASP A 199 -6.62 9.39 -10.76
C ASP A 199 -6.11 8.54 -11.93
N ALA A 200 -6.18 7.19 -11.89
CA ALA A 200 -5.78 6.31 -12.99
C ALA A 200 -6.83 6.27 -14.10
N TRP A 201 -6.36 6.18 -15.36
CA TRP A 201 -7.26 6.04 -16.51
C TRP A 201 -8.06 4.75 -16.45
N ILE A 202 -9.34 4.82 -16.80
CA ILE A 202 -10.24 3.67 -16.93
C ILE A 202 -10.34 3.29 -18.41
N THR A 203 -10.19 2.00 -18.72
CA THR A 203 -10.22 1.46 -20.09
C THR A 203 -10.97 0.14 -20.18
N SER A 204 -11.44 -0.22 -21.38
CA SER A 204 -12.02 -1.54 -21.68
C SER A 204 -11.01 -2.56 -22.23
N LEU A 205 -9.76 -2.17 -22.38
CA LEU A 205 -8.69 -3.03 -22.86
C LEU A 205 -8.34 -4.09 -21.83
N ASN A 206 -7.74 -5.21 -22.28
CA ASN A 206 -7.19 -6.22 -21.37
C ASN A 206 -5.75 -5.89 -20.95
N GLU A 207 -5.17 -6.73 -20.07
CA GLU A 207 -3.86 -6.50 -19.49
C GLU A 207 -2.75 -6.37 -20.53
N LYS A 208 -2.77 -7.20 -21.58
CA LYS A 208 -1.75 -7.17 -22.64
C LYS A 208 -1.86 -5.92 -23.48
N GLU A 209 -3.07 -5.54 -23.88
CA GLU A 209 -3.31 -4.31 -24.64
C GLU A 209 -2.88 -3.08 -23.86
N VAL A 210 -3.10 -3.07 -22.53
CA VAL A 210 -2.62 -2.01 -21.64
C VAL A 210 -1.10 -2.00 -21.58
N LEU A 211 -0.47 -3.16 -21.38
CA LEU A 211 0.99 -3.28 -21.34
C LEU A 211 1.66 -2.88 -22.66
N ASP A 212 1.03 -3.17 -23.80
CA ASP A 212 1.51 -2.71 -25.11
C ASP A 212 1.52 -1.18 -25.21
N ILE A 213 0.54 -0.50 -24.59
CA ILE A 213 0.52 0.96 -24.50
C ILE A 213 1.63 1.48 -23.58
N LEU A 214 1.78 0.89 -22.40
CA LEU A 214 2.78 1.34 -21.43
C LEU A 214 4.21 1.15 -21.94
N LYS A 215 4.46 0.09 -22.70
CA LYS A 215 5.78 -0.16 -23.32
C LYS A 215 6.21 0.95 -24.27
N GLU A 216 5.26 1.64 -24.92
CA GLU A 216 5.54 2.77 -25.80
C GLU A 216 5.92 4.06 -25.05
N LEU A 217 5.76 4.10 -23.73
CA LEU A 217 6.02 5.31 -22.92
C LEU A 217 7.48 5.48 -22.50
N ASP A 218 8.30 4.44 -22.62
CA ASP A 218 9.72 4.41 -22.22
C ASP A 218 9.92 4.79 -20.74
N VAL A 219 9.03 4.32 -19.88
CA VAL A 219 9.11 4.44 -18.42
C VAL A 219 9.00 3.05 -17.82
N PRO A 220 9.85 2.67 -16.85
CA PRO A 220 9.73 1.37 -16.19
C PRO A 220 8.33 1.09 -15.66
N ILE A 221 7.86 -0.13 -15.91
CA ILE A 221 6.49 -0.57 -15.62
C ILE A 221 6.46 -1.32 -14.30
N GLY A 222 5.41 -1.06 -13.50
CA GLY A 222 4.99 -1.88 -12.38
C GLY A 222 3.57 -2.38 -12.56
N LEU A 223 3.23 -3.42 -11.83
CA LEU A 223 1.88 -3.99 -11.74
C LEU A 223 1.51 -4.20 -10.27
N ASP A 224 0.29 -3.87 -9.92
CA ASP A 224 -0.42 -4.50 -8.83
C ASP A 224 -1.49 -5.41 -9.45
N ILE A 225 -1.33 -6.71 -9.27
CA ILE A 225 -2.23 -7.71 -9.86
C ILE A 225 -3.41 -7.98 -8.94
N ALA A 226 -3.19 -7.94 -7.62
CA ALA A 226 -4.19 -8.27 -6.59
C ALA A 226 -4.93 -9.58 -6.87
N SER A 227 -4.16 -10.63 -7.17
CA SER A 227 -4.66 -11.89 -7.75
C SER A 227 -5.69 -12.60 -6.87
N SER A 228 -5.68 -12.36 -5.56
CA SER A 228 -6.67 -12.91 -4.63
C SER A 228 -8.09 -12.51 -5.00
N GLY A 229 -8.28 -11.32 -5.58
CA GLY A 229 -9.58 -10.77 -5.97
C GLY A 229 -10.29 -11.57 -7.07
N PHE A 230 -9.56 -12.29 -7.91
CA PHE A 230 -10.13 -13.14 -8.97
C PHE A 230 -9.73 -14.63 -8.85
N TYR A 231 -9.24 -15.06 -7.68
CA TYR A 231 -8.93 -16.47 -7.38
C TYR A 231 -10.10 -17.12 -6.66
N HIS A 232 -10.75 -18.07 -7.31
CA HIS A 232 -11.90 -18.79 -6.76
C HIS A 232 -11.84 -20.29 -7.10
N ARG A 233 -12.14 -21.15 -6.14
CA ARG A 233 -12.22 -22.61 -6.32
C ARG A 233 -10.97 -23.20 -6.96
N GLY A 234 -9.79 -22.75 -6.55
CA GLY A 234 -8.51 -23.27 -7.01
C GLY A 234 -8.01 -22.72 -8.34
N LYS A 235 -8.69 -21.74 -8.95
CA LYS A 235 -8.35 -21.19 -10.26
C LYS A 235 -8.45 -19.66 -10.27
N TYR A 236 -7.68 -19.02 -11.15
CA TYR A 236 -7.79 -17.60 -11.47
C TYR A 236 -8.82 -17.41 -12.58
N HIS A 237 -9.86 -16.61 -12.30
CA HIS A 237 -10.96 -16.34 -13.21
C HIS A 237 -10.83 -14.95 -13.82
N TYR A 238 -10.37 -14.90 -15.05
CA TYR A 238 -10.26 -13.66 -15.81
C TYR A 238 -11.58 -13.35 -16.51
N GLU A 239 -11.94 -12.09 -16.57
CA GLU A 239 -13.16 -11.60 -17.23
C GLU A 239 -12.88 -10.97 -18.59
N ASN A 240 -11.65 -10.54 -18.86
CA ASN A 240 -11.30 -9.86 -20.11
C ASN A 240 -9.93 -10.30 -20.71
N PRO A 241 -9.89 -11.32 -21.59
CA PRO A 241 -10.99 -12.17 -22.04
C PRO A 241 -11.42 -13.19 -20.98
N MET A 242 -12.65 -13.64 -21.07
CA MET A 242 -13.17 -14.66 -20.15
C MET A 242 -12.40 -15.95 -20.30
N LEU A 243 -11.61 -16.31 -19.29
CA LEU A 243 -10.82 -17.54 -19.23
C LEU A 243 -10.45 -17.88 -17.79
N LYS A 244 -10.01 -19.12 -17.58
CA LYS A 244 -9.55 -19.59 -16.27
C LYS A 244 -8.12 -20.11 -16.39
N ARG A 245 -7.32 -19.91 -15.34
CA ARG A 245 -5.96 -20.44 -15.23
C ARG A 245 -5.81 -21.24 -13.94
N GLU A 246 -5.16 -22.38 -14.06
CA GLU A 246 -4.61 -23.12 -12.91
C GLU A 246 -3.39 -22.35 -12.36
N ILE A 247 -2.92 -22.74 -11.17
CA ILE A 247 -1.80 -22.05 -10.50
C ILE A 247 -0.54 -22.03 -11.39
N ASP A 248 -0.17 -23.14 -11.99
CA ASP A 248 1.03 -23.22 -12.86
C ASP A 248 0.85 -22.42 -14.17
N GLU A 249 -0.36 -22.33 -14.69
CA GLU A 249 -0.67 -21.49 -15.84
C GLU A 249 -0.57 -20.00 -15.48
N GLN A 250 -1.04 -19.60 -14.28
CA GLN A 250 -0.89 -18.25 -13.75
C GLN A 250 0.58 -17.88 -13.59
N LEU A 251 1.37 -18.74 -12.94
CA LEU A 251 2.82 -18.56 -12.80
C LEU A 251 3.52 -18.35 -14.14
N THR A 252 3.15 -19.16 -15.13
CA THR A 252 3.71 -19.08 -16.47
C THR A 252 3.28 -17.79 -17.17
N TYR A 253 2.01 -17.42 -17.05
CA TYR A 253 1.45 -16.21 -17.65
C TYR A 253 2.12 -14.96 -17.09
N VAL A 254 2.14 -14.80 -15.77
CA VAL A 254 2.76 -13.64 -15.12
C VAL A 254 4.26 -13.59 -15.40
N GLY A 255 4.95 -14.73 -15.30
CA GLY A 255 6.39 -14.80 -15.64
C GLY A 255 6.70 -14.38 -17.08
N ASN A 256 5.83 -14.71 -18.03
CA ASN A 256 5.95 -14.27 -19.42
C ASN A 256 5.67 -12.76 -19.58
N LEU A 257 4.68 -12.21 -18.87
CA LEU A 257 4.43 -10.77 -18.88
C LEU A 257 5.65 -10.01 -18.34
N ILE A 258 6.20 -10.44 -17.21
CA ILE A 258 7.40 -9.83 -16.62
C ILE A 258 8.55 -9.77 -17.64
N LYS A 259 8.82 -10.88 -18.32
CA LYS A 259 9.93 -10.96 -19.31
C LYS A 259 9.66 -10.16 -20.58
N ASN A 260 8.45 -10.23 -21.13
CA ASN A 260 8.12 -9.62 -22.41
C ASN A 260 8.04 -8.09 -22.35
N TYR A 261 7.62 -7.57 -21.18
CA TYR A 261 7.45 -6.14 -20.95
C TYR A 261 8.52 -5.54 -20.04
N ASN A 262 9.52 -6.34 -19.61
CA ASN A 262 10.58 -5.92 -18.69
C ASN A 262 10.03 -5.23 -17.43
N ILE A 263 9.05 -5.88 -16.77
CA ILE A 263 8.34 -5.32 -15.62
C ILE A 263 9.26 -5.31 -14.40
N LEU A 264 9.42 -4.15 -13.80
CA LEU A 264 10.30 -3.93 -12.65
C LEU A 264 9.68 -4.37 -11.32
N TYR A 265 8.38 -4.17 -11.14
CA TYR A 265 7.65 -4.30 -9.88
C TYR A 265 6.36 -5.09 -10.12
N VAL A 266 6.13 -6.13 -9.36
CA VAL A 266 4.92 -6.96 -9.47
C VAL A 266 4.41 -7.29 -8.07
N GLU A 267 3.29 -6.70 -7.73
CA GLU A 267 2.61 -6.87 -6.45
C GLU A 267 1.50 -7.90 -6.56
N ASP A 268 1.42 -8.76 -5.56
CA ASP A 268 0.46 -9.83 -5.40
C ASP A 268 0.10 -10.60 -6.69
N PRO A 269 1.13 -11.12 -7.40
CA PRO A 269 0.95 -11.85 -8.66
C PRO A 269 0.22 -13.18 -8.51
N ILE A 270 0.15 -13.70 -7.28
CA ILE A 270 -0.41 -14.98 -6.88
C ILE A 270 -1.31 -14.71 -5.66
N GLN A 271 -2.29 -15.56 -5.41
CA GLN A 271 -3.18 -15.41 -4.27
C GLN A 271 -2.43 -15.47 -2.93
N GLU A 272 -2.92 -14.74 -1.94
CA GLU A 272 -2.26 -14.35 -0.69
C GLU A 272 -1.86 -15.49 0.28
N GLU A 273 -2.27 -16.72 0.03
CA GLU A 273 -1.89 -17.87 0.87
C GLU A 273 -0.78 -18.73 0.25
N ASP A 274 -0.47 -18.55 -1.03
CA ASP A 274 0.46 -19.40 -1.78
C ASP A 274 1.89 -18.86 -1.80
N PHE A 275 2.54 -18.87 -0.66
CA PHE A 275 3.94 -18.47 -0.48
C PHE A 275 4.92 -19.26 -1.38
N GLU A 276 4.59 -20.52 -1.69
CA GLU A 276 5.44 -21.39 -2.52
C GLU A 276 5.46 -20.90 -3.97
N SER A 277 4.30 -20.57 -4.54
CA SER A 277 4.22 -20.06 -5.91
C SER A 277 4.84 -18.68 -6.04
N PHE A 278 4.74 -17.81 -5.04
CA PHE A 278 5.53 -16.57 -4.98
C PHE A 278 7.04 -16.87 -5.07
N SER A 279 7.55 -17.84 -4.28
CA SER A 279 8.95 -18.25 -4.31
C SER A 279 9.38 -18.79 -5.68
N LYS A 280 8.52 -19.58 -6.34
CA LYS A 280 8.77 -20.06 -7.70
C LYS A 280 8.87 -18.93 -8.71
N LEU A 281 7.98 -17.92 -8.60
CA LEU A 281 7.99 -16.75 -9.47
C LEU A 281 9.24 -15.90 -9.26
N LEU A 282 9.61 -15.61 -8.01
CA LEU A 282 10.82 -14.86 -7.67
C LEU A 282 12.07 -15.52 -8.24
N LYS A 283 12.19 -16.87 -8.15
CA LYS A 283 13.30 -17.60 -8.75
C LYS A 283 13.34 -17.49 -10.29
N LYS A 284 12.18 -17.42 -10.94
CA LYS A 284 12.08 -17.27 -12.40
C LYS A 284 12.36 -15.84 -12.88
N CYS A 285 12.12 -14.84 -12.03
CA CYS A 285 12.21 -13.41 -12.34
C CYS A 285 13.02 -12.65 -11.27
N PRO A 286 14.32 -13.00 -11.07
CA PRO A 286 15.12 -12.47 -9.95
C PRO A 286 15.47 -10.99 -10.08
N ASN A 287 15.31 -10.40 -11.26
CA ASN A 287 15.60 -8.99 -11.53
C ASN A 287 14.39 -8.07 -11.31
N SER A 288 13.23 -8.65 -11.02
CA SER A 288 12.01 -7.89 -10.70
C SER A 288 11.76 -7.88 -9.19
N LEU A 289 11.13 -6.83 -8.70
CA LEU A 289 10.59 -6.79 -7.35
C LEU A 289 9.29 -7.59 -7.33
N ILE A 290 9.31 -8.71 -6.63
CA ILE A 290 8.11 -9.49 -6.34
C ILE A 290 7.64 -9.07 -4.94
N VAL A 291 6.51 -8.41 -4.90
CA VAL A 291 6.02 -7.68 -3.73
C VAL A 291 4.82 -8.40 -3.14
N GLY A 292 4.75 -8.45 -1.83
CA GLY A 292 3.61 -9.03 -1.13
C GLY A 292 2.96 -7.99 -0.22
N ASP A 293 1.84 -7.40 -0.67
CA ASP A 293 0.95 -6.59 0.17
C ASP A 293 -0.09 -7.50 0.83
N ASP A 294 -1.06 -8.04 0.10
CA ASP A 294 -2.04 -9.00 0.62
C ASP A 294 -1.37 -10.24 1.24
N LEU A 295 -0.24 -10.67 0.67
CA LEU A 295 0.53 -11.80 1.20
C LEU A 295 0.99 -11.57 2.64
N THR A 296 1.38 -10.35 3.00
CA THR A 296 1.99 -10.03 4.30
C THR A 296 1.07 -9.25 5.23
N VAL A 297 0.20 -8.39 4.69
CA VAL A 297 -0.74 -7.48 5.39
C VAL A 297 -0.09 -6.73 6.57
N THR A 298 1.17 -6.30 6.40
CA THR A 298 2.02 -5.73 7.46
C THR A 298 2.14 -6.59 8.74
N ASN A 299 1.76 -7.87 8.66
CA ASN A 299 1.83 -8.80 9.78
C ASN A 299 3.24 -9.42 9.88
N SER A 300 3.93 -9.17 11.00
CA SER A 300 5.32 -9.61 11.22
C SER A 300 5.52 -11.14 11.10
N LYS A 301 4.53 -11.95 11.49
CA LYS A 301 4.59 -13.42 11.38
C LYS A 301 4.51 -13.87 9.92
N ARG A 302 3.62 -13.23 9.12
CA ARG A 302 3.50 -13.51 7.69
C ARG A 302 4.73 -13.04 6.94
N LEU A 303 5.25 -11.85 7.26
CA LEU A 303 6.50 -11.33 6.70
C LEU A 303 7.68 -12.28 7.01
N LYS A 304 7.82 -12.74 8.25
CA LYS A 304 8.84 -13.72 8.62
C LYS A 304 8.74 -14.99 7.78
N LYS A 305 7.54 -15.54 7.63
CA LYS A 305 7.29 -16.70 6.77
C LYS A 305 7.68 -16.42 5.31
N ALA A 306 7.33 -15.25 4.76
CA ALA A 306 7.69 -14.87 3.39
C ALA A 306 9.21 -14.80 3.18
N ILE A 307 9.95 -14.28 4.17
CA ILE A 307 11.42 -14.22 4.17
C ILE A 307 12.02 -15.64 4.23
N GLU A 308 11.57 -16.47 5.16
CA GLU A 308 12.05 -17.85 5.35
C GLU A 308 11.82 -18.69 4.08
N MET A 309 10.68 -18.54 3.44
CA MET A 309 10.34 -19.24 2.19
C MET A 309 10.94 -18.58 0.92
N LYS A 310 11.58 -17.42 1.06
CA LYS A 310 12.07 -16.61 -0.07
C LYS A 310 10.96 -16.34 -1.08
N SER A 311 9.79 -15.97 -0.59
CA SER A 311 8.62 -15.75 -1.43
C SER A 311 8.63 -14.40 -2.12
N ILE A 312 9.18 -13.39 -1.46
CA ILE A 312 9.22 -12.01 -1.93
C ILE A 312 10.62 -11.41 -1.73
N ASN A 313 10.91 -10.33 -2.44
CA ASN A 313 12.10 -9.49 -2.25
C ASN A 313 11.76 -8.01 -2.02
N ALA A 314 10.46 -7.70 -1.90
CA ALA A 314 9.93 -6.39 -1.53
C ALA A 314 8.59 -6.53 -0.79
N ILE A 315 8.21 -5.49 -0.04
CA ILE A 315 6.97 -5.39 0.74
C ILE A 315 6.43 -3.96 0.59
#